data_db74e0a6026332ba2f2cb68e3f561a9c
#
_entry.id   db74e0a6026332ba2f2cb68e3f561a9c
#
_cell.length_a   1.000
_cell.length_b   1.000
_cell.length_c   1.000
_cell.angle_alpha   90.00
_cell.angle_beta   90.00
_cell.angle_gamma   90.00
#
_symmetry.space_group_name_H-M   'P 1'
#
loop_
_entity.id
_entity.type
_entity.pdbx_description
1 polymer ?
#
loop_
_entity_poly.entity_id
_entity_poly.type
_entity_poly.pdbx_seq_one_letter_code
_entity_poly.pdbx_strand_id
1 'polypeptide(L)'
;RWQRAQAEIGVELQQFVANYRQRGWTEAVGSSGTMKAIGSIAQANGWCEQGISLEGVGKLREYLLRVGRIDALDIAGLSRERVGVITGGVAILDAIFSTFQLRQLTVCETAMREGLLYDMLGRAQHTDSRNTSIDALAERYGIDAAQALRVARTANALFVQVADAWQLDNHAEAILRWCAEIHEIGLAIAHSQHHLHAAYIVANSDLAGFGRQEQAQLACIV
;
A
#
# COMPACT_ATOMS: atom_id res chain seq x y z
N ARG A 1 17.68 11.56 -21.46
CA ARG A 1 16.67 11.74 -20.39
C ARG A 1 16.00 10.40 -20.01
N TRP A 2 15.57 9.58 -20.97
CA TRP A 2 14.94 8.27 -20.68
C TRP A 2 15.85 7.36 -19.86
N GLN A 3 17.09 7.13 -20.28
CA GLN A 3 18.05 6.29 -19.56
C GLN A 3 18.30 6.74 -18.10
N ARG A 4 18.33 8.05 -17.88
CA ARG A 4 18.45 8.59 -16.53
C ARG A 4 17.23 8.27 -15.68
N ALA A 5 16.00 8.46 -16.22
CA ALA A 5 14.78 8.09 -15.53
C ALA A 5 14.74 6.59 -15.20
N GLN A 6 15.14 5.73 -16.14
CA GLN A 6 15.24 4.28 -15.92
C GLN A 6 16.22 3.93 -14.79
N ALA A 7 17.37 4.62 -14.71
CA ALA A 7 18.33 4.39 -13.63
C ALA A 7 17.78 4.83 -12.26
N GLU A 8 17.15 6.00 -12.19
CA GLU A 8 16.51 6.49 -10.96
C GLU A 8 15.39 5.56 -10.48
N ILE A 9 14.50 5.15 -11.37
CA ILE A 9 13.43 4.19 -11.06
C ILE A 9 14.01 2.83 -10.63
N GLY A 10 15.07 2.36 -11.31
CA GLY A 10 15.74 1.11 -10.99
C GLY A 10 16.27 1.09 -9.55
N VAL A 11 16.82 2.19 -9.06
CA VAL A 11 17.28 2.31 -7.66
C VAL A 11 16.11 2.14 -6.69
N GLU A 12 14.99 2.82 -6.95
CA GLU A 12 13.80 2.70 -6.10
C GLU A 12 13.21 1.28 -6.09
N LEU A 13 13.27 0.57 -7.21
CA LEU A 13 12.75 -0.79 -7.31
C LEU A 13 13.65 -1.83 -6.61
N GLN A 14 14.95 -1.59 -6.44
CA GLN A 14 15.91 -2.57 -5.89
C GLN A 14 15.49 -3.09 -4.51
N GLN A 15 14.95 -2.24 -3.66
CA GLN A 15 14.51 -2.62 -2.31
C GLN A 15 13.41 -3.71 -2.30
N PHE A 16 12.66 -3.84 -3.39
CA PHE A 16 11.55 -4.80 -3.51
C PHE A 16 11.92 -6.08 -4.24
N VAL A 17 12.89 -6.03 -5.16
CA VAL A 17 13.18 -7.09 -6.13
C VAL A 17 13.45 -8.43 -5.46
N ALA A 18 14.31 -8.46 -4.44
CA ALA A 18 14.71 -9.70 -3.77
C ALA A 18 13.49 -10.42 -3.15
N ASN A 19 12.67 -9.66 -2.39
CA ASN A 19 11.50 -10.20 -1.71
C ASN A 19 10.45 -10.73 -2.68
N TYR A 20 10.14 -9.97 -3.72
CA TYR A 20 9.14 -10.39 -4.71
C TYR A 20 9.61 -11.59 -5.54
N ARG A 21 10.89 -11.62 -5.97
CA ARG A 21 11.44 -12.76 -6.70
C ARG A 21 11.48 -14.04 -5.88
N GLN A 22 11.79 -13.92 -4.58
CA GLN A 22 11.83 -15.09 -3.70
C GLN A 22 10.42 -15.67 -3.44
N ARG A 23 9.42 -14.80 -3.26
CA ARG A 23 8.03 -15.24 -3.01
C ARG A 23 7.30 -15.65 -4.28
N GLY A 24 7.67 -15.09 -5.42
CA GLY A 24 6.94 -15.21 -6.67
C GLY A 24 5.60 -14.46 -6.63
N TRP A 25 4.89 -14.49 -7.73
CA TRP A 25 3.52 -13.97 -7.88
C TRP A 25 2.77 -14.78 -8.92
N THR A 26 1.47 -14.84 -8.78
CA THR A 26 0.57 -15.52 -9.71
C THR A 26 0.17 -14.59 -10.85
N GLU A 27 -0.04 -13.31 -10.51
CA GLU A 27 -0.54 -12.30 -11.43
C GLU A 27 0.06 -10.93 -11.07
N ALA A 28 0.29 -10.10 -12.10
CA ALA A 28 0.64 -8.69 -11.93
C ALA A 28 -0.59 -7.84 -12.27
N VAL A 29 -1.02 -7.02 -11.31
CA VAL A 29 -2.19 -6.15 -11.45
C VAL A 29 -1.77 -4.70 -11.29
N GLY A 30 -2.18 -3.85 -12.23
CA GLY A 30 -1.95 -2.42 -12.20
C GLY A 30 -3.23 -1.63 -11.99
N SER A 31 -3.30 -0.84 -10.93
CA SER A 31 -4.39 0.10 -10.69
C SER A 31 -3.91 1.54 -10.97
N SER A 32 -4.78 2.44 -11.10
CA SER A 32 -4.62 3.89 -11.29
C SER A 32 -5.01 4.38 -12.68
N GLY A 33 -5.25 5.69 -12.78
CA GLY A 33 -5.58 6.33 -14.06
C GLY A 33 -4.45 6.24 -15.10
N THR A 34 -3.19 6.08 -14.68
CA THR A 34 -2.06 5.89 -15.60
C THR A 34 -2.08 4.49 -16.22
N MET A 35 -2.34 3.44 -15.41
CA MET A 35 -2.46 2.08 -15.93
C MET A 35 -3.64 1.96 -16.89
N LYS A 36 -4.79 2.55 -16.56
CA LYS A 36 -5.96 2.61 -17.45
C LYS A 36 -5.63 3.31 -18.76
N ALA A 37 -4.94 4.45 -18.73
CA ALA A 37 -4.55 5.17 -19.94
C ALA A 37 -3.59 4.35 -20.82
N ILE A 38 -2.58 3.69 -20.24
CA ILE A 38 -1.66 2.84 -20.99
C ILE A 38 -2.40 1.63 -21.59
N GLY A 39 -3.29 1.00 -20.81
CA GLY A 39 -4.15 -0.09 -21.28
C GLY A 39 -5.05 0.33 -22.44
N SER A 40 -5.71 1.49 -22.35
CA SER A 40 -6.53 2.05 -23.41
C SER A 40 -5.74 2.32 -24.68
N ILE A 41 -4.52 2.85 -24.56
CA ILE A 41 -3.62 3.05 -25.71
C ILE A 41 -3.24 1.70 -26.33
N ALA A 42 -2.86 0.73 -25.51
CA ALA A 42 -2.46 -0.60 -26.01
C ALA A 42 -3.61 -1.28 -26.75
N GLN A 43 -4.83 -1.22 -26.22
CA GLN A 43 -6.01 -1.78 -26.85
C GLN A 43 -6.40 -1.03 -28.13
N ALA A 44 -6.46 0.31 -28.10
CA ALA A 44 -6.84 1.12 -29.27
C ALA A 44 -5.87 0.96 -30.45
N ASN A 45 -4.61 0.61 -30.20
CA ASN A 45 -3.60 0.37 -31.23
C ASN A 45 -3.41 -1.13 -31.56
N GLY A 46 -4.21 -2.01 -31.01
CA GLY A 46 -4.14 -3.46 -31.27
C GLY A 46 -2.86 -4.14 -30.74
N TRP A 47 -2.23 -3.58 -29.70
CA TRP A 47 -1.00 -4.13 -29.11
C TRP A 47 -1.27 -5.14 -28.00
N CYS A 48 -2.48 -5.16 -27.46
CA CYS A 48 -2.96 -6.12 -26.49
C CYS A 48 -4.49 -6.16 -26.52
N GLU A 49 -5.09 -7.33 -26.42
CA GLU A 49 -6.56 -7.46 -26.34
C GLU A 49 -7.08 -7.05 -24.96
N GLN A 50 -6.33 -7.40 -23.90
CA GLN A 50 -6.67 -7.07 -22.51
C GLN A 50 -5.41 -6.79 -21.71
N GLY A 51 -5.47 -5.77 -20.85
CA GLY A 51 -4.37 -5.39 -20.00
C GLY A 51 -3.24 -4.67 -20.74
N ILE A 52 -2.01 -4.91 -20.31
CA ILE A 52 -0.79 -4.30 -20.88
C ILE A 52 0.25 -5.41 -21.07
N SER A 53 0.73 -5.60 -22.29
CA SER A 53 1.80 -6.56 -22.61
C SER A 53 3.17 -5.90 -22.62
N LEU A 54 4.23 -6.69 -22.43
CA LEU A 54 5.62 -6.23 -22.57
C LEU A 54 5.86 -5.60 -23.95
N GLU A 55 5.33 -6.22 -25.01
CA GLU A 55 5.43 -5.70 -26.37
C GLU A 55 4.73 -4.35 -26.51
N GLY A 56 3.52 -4.22 -25.93
CA GLY A 56 2.76 -2.97 -25.93
C GLY A 56 3.49 -1.83 -25.23
N VAL A 57 4.10 -2.10 -24.08
CA VAL A 57 4.96 -1.11 -23.38
C VAL A 57 6.14 -0.71 -24.25
N GLY A 58 6.81 -1.65 -24.89
CA GLY A 58 7.92 -1.41 -25.81
C GLY A 58 7.53 -0.51 -27.00
N LYS A 59 6.41 -0.80 -27.66
CA LYS A 59 5.88 -0.01 -28.76
C LYS A 59 5.51 1.42 -28.32
N LEU A 60 4.90 1.55 -27.16
CA LEU A 60 4.54 2.87 -26.62
C LEU A 60 5.80 3.67 -26.24
N ARG A 61 6.79 3.05 -25.64
CA ARG A 61 8.10 3.67 -25.39
C ARG A 61 8.75 4.19 -26.67
N GLU A 62 8.82 3.35 -27.70
CA GLU A 62 9.41 3.73 -29.00
C GLU A 62 8.66 4.88 -29.64
N TYR A 63 7.33 4.88 -29.58
CA TYR A 63 6.51 5.99 -30.02
C TYR A 63 6.85 7.30 -29.29
N LEU A 64 6.89 7.28 -27.93
CA LEU A 64 7.22 8.44 -27.12
C LEU A 64 8.62 9.00 -27.40
N LEU A 65 9.60 8.11 -27.56
CA LEU A 65 10.98 8.50 -27.89
C LEU A 65 11.11 9.11 -29.29
N ARG A 66 10.37 8.58 -30.27
CA ARG A 66 10.34 9.10 -31.63
C ARG A 66 9.68 10.47 -31.70
N VAL A 67 8.57 10.68 -31.03
CA VAL A 67 7.88 11.98 -30.98
C VAL A 67 8.71 13.03 -30.23
N GLY A 68 9.33 12.66 -29.13
CA GLY A 68 10.28 13.46 -28.37
C GLY A 68 9.73 14.70 -27.66
N ARG A 69 8.47 15.05 -27.88
CA ARG A 69 7.78 16.23 -27.32
C ARG A 69 6.41 15.84 -26.81
N ILE A 70 6.08 16.28 -25.58
CA ILE A 70 4.83 15.93 -24.92
C ILE A 70 3.62 16.58 -25.62
N ASP A 71 3.75 17.82 -26.06
CA ASP A 71 2.72 18.59 -26.74
C ASP A 71 2.39 18.08 -28.15
N ALA A 72 3.26 17.26 -28.73
CA ALA A 72 3.07 16.62 -30.02
C ALA A 72 2.57 15.17 -29.96
N LEU A 73 2.20 14.69 -28.78
CA LEU A 73 1.66 13.34 -28.62
C LEU A 73 0.24 13.26 -29.17
N ASP A 74 0.06 12.43 -30.19
CA ASP A 74 -1.22 12.11 -30.81
C ASP A 74 -1.26 10.61 -31.09
N ILE A 75 -1.87 9.85 -30.20
CA ILE A 75 -1.99 8.40 -30.30
C ILE A 75 -3.38 7.96 -29.84
N ALA A 76 -3.96 7.01 -30.55
CA ALA A 76 -5.27 6.46 -30.23
C ALA A 76 -5.32 5.94 -28.78
N GLY A 77 -6.39 6.25 -28.05
CA GLY A 77 -6.57 5.87 -26.66
C GLY A 77 -5.94 6.81 -25.63
N LEU A 78 -5.18 7.83 -26.02
CA LEU A 78 -4.63 8.85 -25.12
C LEU A 78 -5.59 10.02 -24.95
N SER A 79 -6.10 10.24 -23.75
CA SER A 79 -6.92 11.41 -23.44
C SER A 79 -6.04 12.67 -23.22
N ARG A 80 -6.58 13.85 -23.55
CA ARG A 80 -5.87 15.14 -23.39
C ARG A 80 -5.38 15.39 -21.97
N GLU A 81 -6.15 14.96 -20.96
CA GLU A 81 -5.81 15.12 -19.55
C GLU A 81 -4.58 14.29 -19.13
N ARG A 82 -4.27 13.23 -19.88
CA ARG A 82 -3.17 12.31 -19.57
C ARG A 82 -1.87 12.60 -20.31
N VAL A 83 -1.90 13.47 -21.31
CA VAL A 83 -0.73 13.81 -22.13
C VAL A 83 0.47 14.24 -21.27
N GLY A 84 0.24 15.07 -20.24
CA GLY A 84 1.32 15.60 -19.41
C GLY A 84 2.01 14.55 -18.51
N VAL A 85 1.32 13.45 -18.18
CA VAL A 85 1.81 12.44 -17.22
C VAL A 85 2.17 11.10 -17.85
N ILE A 86 1.72 10.84 -19.08
CA ILE A 86 1.83 9.52 -19.71
C ILE A 86 3.29 9.07 -19.87
N THR A 87 4.18 9.99 -20.24
CA THR A 87 5.59 9.68 -20.49
C THR A 87 6.29 9.16 -19.22
N GLY A 88 6.03 9.82 -18.06
CA GLY A 88 6.54 9.36 -16.78
C GLY A 88 5.97 8.00 -16.37
N GLY A 89 4.65 7.82 -16.56
CA GLY A 89 3.98 6.57 -16.29
C GLY A 89 4.52 5.40 -17.11
N VAL A 90 4.76 5.61 -18.39
CA VAL A 90 5.36 4.58 -19.26
C VAL A 90 6.80 4.28 -18.86
N ALA A 91 7.59 5.29 -18.45
CA ALA A 91 8.94 5.06 -17.98
C ALA A 91 8.99 4.19 -16.72
N ILE A 92 8.09 4.44 -15.78
CA ILE A 92 7.95 3.62 -14.56
C ILE A 92 7.53 2.20 -14.92
N LEU A 93 6.52 2.05 -15.76
CA LEU A 93 6.00 0.76 -16.14
C LEU A 93 7.02 -0.08 -16.91
N ASP A 94 7.75 0.51 -17.85
CA ASP A 94 8.83 -0.12 -18.61
C ASP A 94 9.94 -0.65 -17.68
N ALA A 95 10.32 0.15 -16.66
CA ALA A 95 11.27 -0.30 -15.63
C ALA A 95 10.73 -1.46 -14.80
N ILE A 96 9.46 -1.44 -14.39
CA ILE A 96 8.80 -2.52 -13.65
C ILE A 96 8.79 -3.80 -14.49
N PHE A 97 8.35 -3.73 -15.75
CA PHE A 97 8.32 -4.89 -16.65
C PHE A 97 9.71 -5.51 -16.81
N SER A 98 10.73 -4.66 -17.00
CA SER A 98 12.11 -5.12 -17.17
C SER A 98 12.67 -5.71 -15.87
N THR A 99 12.45 -5.05 -14.73
CA THR A 99 13.00 -5.46 -13.44
C THR A 99 12.38 -6.77 -12.95
N PHE A 100 11.06 -6.93 -13.06
CA PHE A 100 10.35 -8.13 -12.61
C PHE A 100 10.12 -9.15 -13.72
N GLN A 101 10.59 -8.89 -14.94
CA GLN A 101 10.44 -9.76 -16.11
C GLN A 101 8.97 -10.11 -16.39
N LEU A 102 8.09 -9.11 -16.24
CA LEU A 102 6.68 -9.30 -16.53
C LEU A 102 6.44 -9.47 -18.02
N ARG A 103 5.55 -10.37 -18.37
CA ARG A 103 5.07 -10.56 -19.77
C ARG A 103 3.78 -9.81 -20.01
N GLN A 104 2.93 -9.73 -18.98
CA GLN A 104 1.62 -9.12 -19.03
C GLN A 104 1.25 -8.54 -17.66
N LEU A 105 0.40 -7.52 -17.66
CA LEU A 105 -0.17 -6.90 -16.48
C LEU A 105 -1.67 -6.70 -16.74
N THR A 106 -2.49 -7.15 -15.79
CA THR A 106 -3.94 -6.92 -15.79
C THR A 106 -4.24 -5.51 -15.31
N VAL A 107 -5.06 -4.76 -16.04
CA VAL A 107 -5.50 -3.43 -15.61
C VAL A 107 -6.72 -3.54 -14.73
N CYS A 108 -6.60 -3.05 -13.48
CA CYS A 108 -7.70 -2.99 -12.53
C CYS A 108 -8.53 -1.73 -12.74
N GLU A 109 -9.84 -1.89 -12.83
CA GLU A 109 -10.79 -0.78 -12.96
C GLU A 109 -11.03 -0.03 -11.64
N THR A 110 -10.73 -0.67 -10.51
CA THR A 110 -10.82 -0.06 -9.19
C THR A 110 -9.50 0.61 -8.81
N ALA A 111 -9.59 1.63 -7.96
CA ALA A 111 -8.44 2.37 -7.47
C ALA A 111 -8.67 2.79 -6.01
N MET A 112 -7.91 3.76 -5.51
CA MET A 112 -7.96 4.22 -4.12
C MET A 112 -9.38 4.57 -3.63
N ARG A 113 -10.22 5.18 -4.48
CA ARG A 113 -11.58 5.58 -4.08
C ARG A 113 -12.46 4.38 -3.75
N GLU A 114 -12.43 3.38 -4.60
CA GLU A 114 -13.17 2.14 -4.41
C GLU A 114 -12.63 1.38 -3.19
N GLY A 115 -11.30 1.34 -3.00
CA GLY A 115 -10.67 0.77 -1.81
C GLY A 115 -11.11 1.47 -0.53
N LEU A 116 -11.19 2.80 -0.54
CA LEU A 116 -11.70 3.56 0.61
C LEU A 116 -13.17 3.25 0.91
N LEU A 117 -14.01 3.12 -0.12
CA LEU A 117 -15.42 2.74 0.07
C LEU A 117 -15.55 1.34 0.68
N TYR A 118 -14.74 0.37 0.22
CA TYR A 118 -14.72 -0.98 0.80
C TYR A 118 -14.21 -0.98 2.24
N ASP A 119 -13.20 -0.19 2.57
CA ASP A 119 -12.71 -0.05 3.95
C ASP A 119 -13.80 0.55 4.86
N MET A 120 -14.49 1.59 4.41
CA MET A 120 -15.61 2.19 5.15
C MET A 120 -16.76 1.20 5.37
N LEU A 121 -17.11 0.41 4.35
CA LEU A 121 -18.12 -0.64 4.46
C LEU A 121 -17.67 -1.75 5.41
N GLY A 122 -16.42 -2.16 5.34
CA GLY A 122 -15.84 -3.15 6.25
C GLY A 122 -15.93 -2.71 7.71
N ARG A 123 -15.61 -1.46 8.00
CA ARG A 123 -15.78 -0.88 9.35
C ARG A 123 -17.23 -0.92 9.84
N ALA A 124 -18.18 -0.64 8.95
CA ALA A 124 -19.61 -0.69 9.27
C ALA A 124 -20.13 -2.13 9.49
N GLN A 125 -19.47 -3.13 8.88
CA GLN A 125 -19.85 -4.56 8.96
C GLN A 125 -18.99 -5.38 9.94
N HIS A 126 -18.23 -4.72 10.84
CA HIS A 126 -17.31 -5.35 11.80
C HIS A 126 -16.12 -6.14 11.17
N THR A 127 -15.82 -5.91 9.91
CA THR A 127 -14.63 -6.41 9.22
C THR A 127 -13.59 -5.29 9.07
N ASP A 128 -13.19 -4.72 10.20
CA ASP A 128 -12.26 -3.58 10.23
C ASP A 128 -10.84 -4.03 9.84
N SER A 129 -10.31 -3.48 8.75
CA SER A 129 -8.97 -3.75 8.24
C SER A 129 -7.85 -3.43 9.24
N ARG A 130 -8.12 -2.56 10.22
CA ARG A 130 -7.19 -2.24 11.30
C ARG A 130 -6.89 -3.43 12.18
N ASN A 131 -7.89 -4.29 12.47
CA ASN A 131 -7.66 -5.53 13.21
C ASN A 131 -6.63 -6.42 12.51
N THR A 132 -6.79 -6.62 11.20
CA THR A 132 -5.83 -7.40 10.39
C THR A 132 -4.42 -6.81 10.43
N SER A 133 -4.29 -5.49 10.44
CA SER A 133 -2.99 -4.81 10.55
C SER A 133 -2.34 -5.02 11.92
N ILE A 134 -3.10 -4.98 13.00
CA ILE A 134 -2.62 -5.26 14.36
C ILE A 134 -2.22 -6.73 14.50
N ASP A 135 -3.05 -7.66 14.00
CA ASP A 135 -2.74 -9.09 14.01
C ASP A 135 -1.43 -9.39 13.26
N ALA A 136 -1.27 -8.81 12.05
CA ALA A 136 -0.05 -8.96 11.26
C ALA A 136 1.19 -8.37 11.95
N LEU A 137 1.02 -7.26 12.68
CA LEU A 137 2.09 -6.66 13.46
C LEU A 137 2.46 -7.54 14.65
N ALA A 138 1.48 -8.05 15.39
CA ALA A 138 1.67 -8.96 16.52
C ALA A 138 2.39 -10.25 16.09
N GLU A 139 1.97 -10.84 14.97
CA GLU A 139 2.60 -12.03 14.39
C GLU A 139 4.05 -11.76 13.97
N ARG A 140 4.29 -10.64 13.26
CA ARG A 140 5.63 -10.24 12.79
C ARG A 140 6.65 -10.16 13.93
N TYR A 141 6.25 -9.66 15.08
CA TYR A 141 7.12 -9.42 16.22
C TYR A 141 7.01 -10.51 17.31
N GLY A 142 6.23 -11.58 17.06
CA GLY A 142 6.14 -12.75 17.92
C GLY A 142 5.56 -12.48 19.31
N ILE A 143 4.52 -11.65 19.38
CA ILE A 143 3.86 -11.29 20.65
C ILE A 143 3.19 -12.52 21.26
N ASP A 144 3.31 -12.68 22.60
CA ASP A 144 2.56 -13.69 23.35
C ASP A 144 1.07 -13.33 23.36
N ALA A 145 0.30 -14.01 22.48
CA ALA A 145 -1.13 -13.80 22.36
C ALA A 145 -1.90 -14.06 23.68
N ALA A 146 -1.43 -14.98 24.52
CA ALA A 146 -2.09 -15.26 25.80
C ALA A 146 -1.88 -14.10 26.77
N GLN A 147 -0.68 -13.53 26.81
CA GLN A 147 -0.38 -12.33 27.61
C GLN A 147 -1.15 -11.11 27.08
N ALA A 148 -1.10 -10.85 25.77
CA ALA A 148 -1.83 -9.76 25.14
C ALA A 148 -3.33 -9.81 25.48
N LEU A 149 -3.94 -11.00 25.41
CA LEU A 149 -5.35 -11.17 25.77
C LEU A 149 -5.64 -10.88 27.25
N ARG A 150 -4.73 -11.28 28.18
CA ARG A 150 -4.88 -10.95 29.61
C ARG A 150 -4.86 -9.44 29.83
N VAL A 151 -3.90 -8.75 29.20
CA VAL A 151 -3.78 -7.29 29.31
C VAL A 151 -4.98 -6.60 28.69
N ALA A 152 -5.44 -7.02 27.52
CA ALA A 152 -6.61 -6.47 26.87
C ALA A 152 -7.88 -6.62 27.73
N ARG A 153 -8.10 -7.77 28.37
CA ARG A 153 -9.22 -7.98 29.30
C ARG A 153 -9.16 -7.05 30.51
N THR A 154 -7.99 -6.87 31.10
CA THR A 154 -7.81 -5.98 32.24
C THR A 154 -8.04 -4.51 31.83
N ALA A 155 -7.44 -4.11 30.71
CA ALA A 155 -7.62 -2.76 30.16
C ALA A 155 -9.10 -2.45 29.88
N ASN A 156 -9.82 -3.39 29.25
CA ASN A 156 -11.25 -3.23 29.00
C ASN A 156 -12.08 -3.16 30.30
N ALA A 157 -11.77 -3.99 31.30
CA ALA A 157 -12.47 -3.95 32.58
C ALA A 157 -12.28 -2.60 33.30
N LEU A 158 -11.12 -1.97 33.18
CA LEU A 158 -10.87 -0.62 33.71
C LEU A 158 -11.55 0.46 32.85
N PHE A 159 -11.50 0.33 31.53
CA PHE A 159 -12.13 1.25 30.59
C PHE A 159 -13.62 1.40 30.87
N VAL A 160 -14.36 0.30 31.02
CA VAL A 160 -15.80 0.33 31.29
C VAL A 160 -16.16 1.11 32.55
N GLN A 161 -15.28 1.09 33.56
CA GLN A 161 -15.53 1.82 34.83
C GLN A 161 -15.43 3.35 34.68
N VAL A 162 -14.66 3.85 33.71
CA VAL A 162 -14.39 5.27 33.54
C VAL A 162 -14.99 5.86 32.28
N ALA A 163 -15.45 5.04 31.34
CA ALA A 163 -15.88 5.46 30.01
C ALA A 163 -16.96 6.54 30.08
N ASP A 164 -18.01 6.36 30.88
CA ASP A 164 -19.09 7.34 31.00
C ASP A 164 -18.60 8.64 31.64
N ALA A 165 -17.83 8.53 32.73
CA ALA A 165 -17.34 9.71 33.47
C ALA A 165 -16.36 10.56 32.62
N TRP A 166 -15.59 9.94 31.76
CA TRP A 166 -14.59 10.58 30.90
C TRP A 166 -15.11 10.80 29.48
N GLN A 167 -16.36 10.45 29.20
CA GLN A 167 -16.99 10.59 27.87
C GLN A 167 -16.18 9.90 26.75
N LEU A 168 -15.64 8.72 27.06
CA LEU A 168 -14.91 7.89 26.10
C LEU A 168 -15.88 7.14 25.19
N ASP A 169 -15.60 7.14 23.91
CA ASP A 169 -16.40 6.49 22.90
C ASP A 169 -15.85 5.11 22.48
N ASN A 170 -16.56 4.44 21.60
CA ASN A 170 -16.15 3.14 21.04
C ASN A 170 -14.81 3.20 20.29
N HIS A 171 -14.43 4.37 19.78
CA HIS A 171 -13.15 4.56 19.13
C HIS A 171 -12.00 4.50 20.16
N ALA A 172 -12.17 5.14 21.30
CA ALA A 172 -11.20 5.08 22.41
C ALA A 172 -11.05 3.64 22.94
N GLU A 173 -12.16 2.88 23.04
CA GLU A 173 -12.12 1.46 23.40
C GLU A 173 -11.30 0.63 22.39
N ALA A 174 -11.53 0.84 21.10
CA ALA A 174 -10.79 0.14 20.04
C ALA A 174 -9.29 0.45 20.09
N ILE A 175 -8.91 1.72 20.25
CA ILE A 175 -7.51 2.15 20.40
C ILE A 175 -6.86 1.45 21.59
N LEU A 176 -7.51 1.47 22.75
CA LEU A 176 -6.99 0.80 23.96
C LEU A 176 -6.79 -0.69 23.76
N ARG A 177 -7.74 -1.37 23.12
CA ARG A 177 -7.65 -2.79 22.80
C ARG A 177 -6.45 -3.09 21.90
N TRP A 178 -6.28 -2.36 20.80
CA TRP A 178 -5.15 -2.52 19.90
C TRP A 178 -3.81 -2.27 20.58
N CYS A 179 -3.73 -1.25 21.44
CA CYS A 179 -2.53 -1.01 22.23
C CYS A 179 -2.22 -2.19 23.17
N ALA A 180 -3.23 -2.74 23.83
CA ALA A 180 -3.06 -3.91 24.70
C ALA A 180 -2.60 -5.16 23.92
N GLU A 181 -3.06 -5.32 22.67
CA GLU A 181 -2.68 -6.44 21.79
C GLU A 181 -1.21 -6.36 21.36
N ILE A 182 -0.61 -5.17 21.25
CA ILE A 182 0.76 -4.97 20.75
C ILE A 182 1.72 -4.36 21.79
N HIS A 183 1.33 -4.26 23.07
CA HIS A 183 2.11 -3.55 24.09
C HIS A 183 3.54 -4.08 24.31
N GLU A 184 3.80 -5.35 24.01
CA GLU A 184 5.11 -5.97 24.13
C GLU A 184 5.97 -5.92 22.85
N ILE A 185 5.50 -5.27 21.78
CA ILE A 185 6.19 -5.25 20.49
C ILE A 185 7.64 -4.73 20.58
N GLY A 186 7.91 -3.83 21.51
CA GLY A 186 9.24 -3.27 21.73
C GLY A 186 10.24 -4.24 22.33
N LEU A 187 9.78 -5.34 22.95
CA LEU A 187 10.65 -6.41 23.47
C LEU A 187 11.47 -7.08 22.36
N ALA A 188 11.00 -7.04 21.12
CA ALA A 188 11.75 -7.54 19.96
C ALA A 188 13.05 -6.76 19.69
N ILE A 189 13.17 -5.53 20.20
CA ILE A 189 14.39 -4.71 20.11
C ILE A 189 15.21 -4.85 21.40
N ALA A 190 14.63 -4.50 22.55
CA ALA A 190 15.30 -4.62 23.85
C ALA A 190 14.29 -4.63 24.99
N HIS A 191 14.63 -5.31 26.09
CA HIS A 191 13.81 -5.31 27.30
C HIS A 191 13.81 -3.93 27.98
N SER A 192 14.98 -3.26 28.01
CA SER A 192 15.10 -1.91 28.55
C SER A 192 14.35 -0.92 27.66
N GLN A 193 13.48 -0.11 28.28
CA GLN A 193 12.70 0.92 27.58
C GLN A 193 11.86 0.37 26.40
N HIS A 194 11.36 -0.85 26.53
CA HIS A 194 10.58 -1.49 25.47
C HIS A 194 9.38 -0.66 24.99
N HIS A 195 8.75 0.13 25.88
CA HIS A 195 7.68 1.05 25.54
C HIS A 195 8.11 2.13 24.51
N LEU A 196 9.36 2.66 24.61
CA LEU A 196 9.89 3.60 23.62
C LEU A 196 10.16 2.92 22.27
N HIS A 197 10.62 1.67 22.31
CA HIS A 197 10.79 0.87 21.10
C HIS A 197 9.44 0.51 20.47
N ALA A 198 8.43 0.19 21.29
CA ALA A 198 7.07 -0.03 20.81
C ALA A 198 6.50 1.21 20.12
N ALA A 199 6.60 2.36 20.76
CA ALA A 199 6.18 3.64 20.19
C ALA A 199 6.87 3.92 18.83
N TYR A 200 8.18 3.70 18.74
CA TYR A 200 8.94 3.88 17.50
C TYR A 200 8.46 2.91 16.40
N ILE A 201 8.31 1.62 16.72
CA ILE A 201 7.84 0.62 15.75
C ILE A 201 6.45 1.01 15.23
N VAL A 202 5.51 1.33 16.11
CA VAL A 202 4.14 1.70 15.73
C VAL A 202 4.13 2.96 14.89
N ALA A 203 4.87 4.00 15.29
CA ALA A 203 4.90 5.27 14.56
C ALA A 203 5.49 5.17 13.13
N ASN A 204 6.39 4.20 12.89
CA ASN A 204 7.13 4.05 11.64
C ASN A 204 6.73 2.79 10.82
N SER A 205 5.68 2.07 11.23
CA SER A 205 5.17 0.92 10.49
C SER A 205 4.08 1.35 9.51
N ASP A 206 3.97 0.64 8.38
CA ASP A 206 2.83 0.76 7.48
C ASP A 206 1.64 -0.01 8.05
N LEU A 207 0.71 0.69 8.68
CA LEU A 207 -0.51 0.13 9.27
C LEU A 207 -1.72 0.45 8.37
N ALA A 208 -2.12 -0.51 7.55
CA ALA A 208 -3.28 -0.35 6.68
C ALA A 208 -4.55 -0.09 7.51
N GLY A 209 -5.38 0.85 7.06
CA GLY A 209 -6.61 1.23 7.76
C GLY A 209 -6.44 2.30 8.84
N PHE A 210 -5.23 2.53 9.34
CA PHE A 210 -4.96 3.59 10.31
C PHE A 210 -4.64 4.92 9.63
N GLY A 211 -5.29 5.98 10.10
CA GLY A 211 -4.88 7.35 9.77
C GLY A 211 -3.64 7.78 10.60
N ARG A 212 -2.93 8.81 10.13
CA ARG A 212 -1.73 9.31 10.85
C ARG A 212 -2.01 9.71 12.30
N GLN A 213 -3.19 10.25 12.57
CA GLN A 213 -3.58 10.66 13.92
C GLN A 213 -3.83 9.44 14.81
N GLU A 214 -4.55 8.43 14.33
CA GLU A 214 -4.78 7.17 15.06
C GLU A 214 -3.47 6.43 15.33
N GLN A 215 -2.58 6.37 14.34
CA GLN A 215 -1.27 5.75 14.50
C GLN A 215 -0.40 6.48 15.54
N ALA A 216 -0.47 7.82 15.58
CA ALA A 216 0.20 8.60 16.60
C ALA A 216 -0.39 8.36 18.00
N GLN A 217 -1.71 8.18 18.12
CA GLN A 217 -2.37 7.81 19.37
C GLN A 217 -1.92 6.43 19.85
N LEU A 218 -1.91 5.42 18.99
CA LEU A 218 -1.37 4.09 19.32
C LEU A 218 0.06 4.18 19.82
N ALA A 219 0.94 4.89 19.10
CA ALA A 219 2.33 5.05 19.47
C ALA A 219 2.54 5.79 20.81
N CYS A 220 1.59 6.60 21.22
CA CYS A 220 1.65 7.32 22.51
C CYS A 220 1.21 6.46 23.70
N ILE A 221 0.38 5.44 23.47
CA ILE A 221 -0.22 4.62 24.51
C ILE A 221 0.57 3.33 24.76
N VAL A 222 1.15 2.73 23.69
CA VAL A 222 1.98 1.52 23.83
C VAL A 222 3.31 1.83 24.52
#